data_dcb12ac42655149bfebcc224ff8edda0
#
_entry.id   dcb12ac42655149bfebcc224ff8edda0
#
_cell.length_a   1.000
_cell.length_b   1.000
_cell.length_c   1.000
_cell.angle_alpha   90.00
_cell.angle_beta   90.00
_cell.angle_gamma   90.00
#
_symmetry.space_group_name_H-M   'P 1'
#
loop_
_entity.id
_entity.type
_entity.pdbx_description
1 polymer ?
#
loop_
_entity_poly.entity_id
_entity_poly.type
_entity_poly.pdbx_seq_one_letter_code
_entity_poly.pdbx_strand_id
1 'polypeptide(L)'
;MPAHPNPHQDELAELALKRVGASGAEYGDIRLLDSTTQTIRGEDRRIASIQEAHDSGFGIRVLYHGAWGFAASSVLSLEEAPRVAELAIEIAKGSASLASEKVKLADEPVHRDRVVTAWRIDPFAVALENKTALLLETMEYVHRQPGIVRSSASLWARQDRKLFVSTEGSRLEFDLLAVSGDFDATAVHDGRFASRSFNTPHLRMGYELIEDTNFLAEAPRIASQAVEKVKAPTTEPGRYDLVLDPEHLSLTMHESCGHPSELDRALGYEANYAGTSFLTTEKRGTFRYGSPHVNLVADNCEPMTLAATGYDDDGVACQQWDIVRDGIFVGYCTSREVAPKIGETRSRGSNRADSWGSVPIVRIANIGLEPGTATLDELLADVKRGIYIEGHGSYSIDQRRYNFQFGGDAFWLIENGKRTYMVRDVIYHGITPEFWGSCDAVADRSHRRRYGFITCGKGQPGQSGWMTHAASHARFRNVNVIGGQAG
;
A
#
# COMPACT_ATOMS: atom_id res chain seq x y z
N MET A 1 -25.16 -10.02 14.08
CA MET A 1 -25.46 -8.77 13.34
C MET A 1 -24.40 -7.78 13.74
N PRO A 2 -23.67 -7.14 12.82
CA PRO A 2 -22.72 -6.11 13.22
C PRO A 2 -23.48 -5.01 13.95
N ALA A 3 -22.94 -4.58 15.10
CA ALA A 3 -23.49 -3.47 15.86
C ALA A 3 -23.59 -2.24 14.95
N HIS A 4 -24.77 -1.63 14.90
CA HIS A 4 -24.96 -0.38 14.18
C HIS A 4 -23.99 0.68 14.73
N PRO A 5 -23.45 1.55 13.85
CA PRO A 5 -22.69 2.71 14.30
C PRO A 5 -23.47 3.46 15.38
N ASN A 6 -22.75 4.14 16.27
CA ASN A 6 -23.31 4.93 17.36
C ASN A 6 -24.59 5.67 16.89
N PRO A 7 -25.76 5.47 17.52
CA PRO A 7 -27.02 6.06 17.05
C PRO A 7 -27.01 7.60 16.99
N HIS A 8 -26.01 8.24 17.60
CA HIS A 8 -25.80 9.69 17.57
C HIS A 8 -24.78 10.19 16.54
N GLN A 9 -24.24 9.33 15.67
CA GLN A 9 -23.20 9.78 14.72
C GLN A 9 -23.69 10.86 13.75
N ASP A 10 -24.89 10.73 13.24
CA ASP A 10 -25.50 11.74 12.36
C ASP A 10 -25.76 13.05 13.09
N GLU A 11 -26.28 12.98 14.31
CA GLU A 11 -26.54 14.16 15.14
C GLU A 11 -25.24 14.88 15.52
N LEU A 12 -24.20 14.11 15.88
CA LEU A 12 -22.87 14.64 16.16
C LEU A 12 -22.28 15.35 14.95
N ALA A 13 -22.36 14.74 13.77
CA ALA A 13 -21.91 15.34 12.52
C ALA A 13 -22.70 16.61 12.16
N GLU A 14 -24.01 16.60 12.34
CA GLU A 14 -24.87 17.76 12.10
C GLU A 14 -24.51 18.94 13.01
N LEU A 15 -24.35 18.71 14.31
CA LEU A 15 -23.96 19.74 15.27
C LEU A 15 -22.60 20.36 14.94
N ALA A 16 -21.61 19.54 14.59
CA ALA A 16 -20.30 20.01 14.21
C ALA A 16 -20.35 20.87 12.94
N LEU A 17 -20.98 20.37 11.86
CA LEU A 17 -21.04 21.08 10.59
C LEU A 17 -21.93 22.32 10.62
N LYS A 18 -22.98 22.34 11.46
CA LYS A 18 -23.75 23.55 11.72
C LYS A 18 -22.88 24.67 12.32
N ARG A 19 -21.97 24.30 13.25
CA ARG A 19 -21.01 25.24 13.84
C ARG A 19 -20.02 25.75 12.78
N VAL A 20 -19.49 24.86 11.94
CA VAL A 20 -18.59 25.23 10.83
C VAL A 20 -19.30 26.17 9.85
N GLY A 21 -20.50 25.85 9.40
CA GLY A 21 -21.26 26.68 8.46
C GLY A 21 -21.57 28.08 9.01
N ALA A 22 -21.81 28.23 10.33
CA ALA A 22 -22.04 29.51 10.99
C ALA A 22 -20.77 30.38 11.12
N SER A 23 -19.56 29.82 10.92
CA SER A 23 -18.29 30.52 11.08
C SER A 23 -17.89 31.39 9.88
N GLY A 24 -18.52 31.21 8.72
CA GLY A 24 -18.13 31.80 7.44
C GLY A 24 -17.00 31.02 6.75
N ALA A 25 -16.74 29.77 7.13
CA ALA A 25 -15.80 28.90 6.46
C ALA A 25 -16.25 28.57 5.03
N GLU A 26 -15.30 28.42 4.11
CA GLU A 26 -15.54 28.06 2.72
C GLU A 26 -15.93 26.59 2.58
N TYR A 27 -15.38 25.74 3.45
CA TYR A 27 -15.58 24.29 3.45
C TYR A 27 -15.34 23.72 4.85
N GLY A 28 -16.00 22.63 5.16
CA GLY A 28 -15.68 21.80 6.31
C GLY A 28 -16.20 20.38 6.14
N ASP A 29 -15.52 19.45 6.75
CA ASP A 29 -15.95 18.06 6.85
C ASP A 29 -15.67 17.47 8.22
N ILE A 30 -16.39 16.40 8.51
CA ILE A 30 -16.18 15.56 9.67
C ILE A 30 -16.05 14.10 9.24
N ARG A 31 -15.07 13.39 9.81
CA ARG A 31 -14.90 11.96 9.67
C ARG A 31 -14.99 11.31 11.04
N LEU A 32 -15.97 10.46 11.22
CA LEU A 32 -16.07 9.57 12.38
C LEU A 32 -15.53 8.21 11.96
N LEU A 33 -14.67 7.61 12.77
CA LEU A 33 -14.07 6.30 12.51
C LEU A 33 -14.18 5.43 13.74
N ASP A 34 -14.59 4.20 13.54
CA ASP A 34 -14.60 3.11 14.50
C ASP A 34 -13.85 1.94 13.88
N SER A 35 -12.73 1.54 14.49
CA SER A 35 -11.83 0.52 13.98
C SER A 35 -11.70 -0.64 14.97
N THR A 36 -11.83 -1.86 14.48
CA THR A 36 -11.52 -3.08 15.22
C THR A 36 -10.40 -3.83 14.51
N THR A 37 -9.34 -4.17 15.23
CA THR A 37 -8.19 -4.91 14.70
C THR A 37 -7.95 -6.15 15.55
N GLN A 38 -7.70 -7.29 14.91
CA GLN A 38 -7.21 -8.50 15.54
C GLN A 38 -5.90 -8.92 14.90
N THR A 39 -4.88 -9.22 15.72
CA THR A 39 -3.60 -9.75 15.29
C THR A 39 -3.25 -10.97 16.13
N ILE A 40 -2.98 -12.09 15.49
CA ILE A 40 -2.54 -13.32 16.13
C ILE A 40 -1.16 -13.67 15.58
N ARG A 41 -0.18 -13.87 16.45
CA ARG A 41 1.19 -14.20 16.08
C ARG A 41 1.65 -15.48 16.77
N GLY A 42 2.26 -16.33 16.00
CA GLY A 42 2.97 -17.51 16.46
C GLY A 42 4.47 -17.40 16.18
N GLU A 43 5.28 -17.95 17.06
CA GLU A 43 6.73 -18.08 16.95
C GLU A 43 7.15 -19.46 17.46
N ASP A 44 7.96 -20.17 16.68
CA ASP A 44 8.58 -21.45 17.05
C ASP A 44 7.58 -22.43 17.67
N ARG A 45 6.45 -22.65 16.98
CA ARG A 45 5.36 -23.57 17.36
C ARG A 45 4.63 -23.20 18.66
N ARG A 46 4.60 -21.93 19.01
CA ARG A 46 3.84 -21.38 20.13
C ARG A 46 3.08 -20.15 19.69
N ILE A 47 1.94 -19.91 20.27
CA ILE A 47 1.27 -18.62 20.12
C ILE A 47 2.00 -17.61 21.00
N ALA A 48 2.61 -16.61 20.37
CA ALA A 48 3.37 -15.58 21.03
C ALA A 48 2.49 -14.44 21.53
N SER A 49 1.48 -14.04 20.73
CA SER A 49 0.54 -13.00 21.12
C SER A 49 -0.81 -13.11 20.41
N ILE A 50 -1.84 -12.66 21.09
CA ILE A 50 -3.18 -12.42 20.57
C ILE A 50 -3.52 -10.99 20.99
N GLN A 51 -3.78 -10.13 20.04
CA GLN A 51 -4.12 -8.72 20.29
C GLN A 51 -5.42 -8.38 19.62
N GLU A 52 -6.32 -7.78 20.37
CA GLU A 52 -7.52 -7.13 19.86
C GLU A 52 -7.47 -5.67 20.28
N ALA A 53 -7.69 -4.79 19.33
CA ALA A 53 -7.71 -3.36 19.57
C ALA A 53 -8.98 -2.76 18.99
N HIS A 54 -9.55 -1.83 19.74
CA HIS A 54 -10.67 -1.01 19.30
C HIS A 54 -10.27 0.45 19.46
N ASP A 55 -10.46 1.23 18.40
CA ASP A 55 -10.15 2.66 18.38
C ASP A 55 -11.29 3.42 17.71
N SER A 56 -11.77 4.49 18.36
CA SER A 56 -12.88 5.29 17.84
C SER A 56 -12.71 6.76 18.16
N GLY A 57 -13.18 7.61 17.25
CA GLY A 57 -13.13 9.04 17.40
C GLY A 57 -13.60 9.77 16.15
N PHE A 58 -13.42 11.08 16.14
CA PHE A 58 -13.74 11.90 14.99
C PHE A 58 -12.72 13.03 14.79
N GLY A 59 -12.56 13.44 13.52
CA GLY A 59 -11.75 14.59 13.13
C GLY A 59 -12.55 15.55 12.26
N ILE A 60 -12.35 16.84 12.46
CA ILE A 60 -13.03 17.93 11.76
C ILE A 60 -11.99 18.77 11.03
N ARG A 61 -12.16 18.96 9.71
CA ARG A 61 -11.39 19.93 8.93
C ARG A 61 -12.24 21.14 8.62
N VAL A 62 -11.59 22.29 8.61
CA VAL A 62 -12.22 23.58 8.26
C VAL A 62 -11.29 24.34 7.32
N LEU A 63 -11.82 24.79 6.20
CA LEU A 63 -11.11 25.71 5.28
C LEU A 63 -11.67 27.12 5.48
N TYR A 64 -10.82 28.05 5.91
CA TYR A 64 -11.18 29.44 6.16
C TYR A 64 -10.18 30.38 5.49
N HIS A 65 -10.65 31.23 4.57
CA HIS A 65 -9.82 32.13 3.77
C HIS A 65 -8.60 31.46 3.14
N GLY A 66 -8.80 30.21 2.65
CA GLY A 66 -7.78 29.42 1.97
C GLY A 66 -6.75 28.78 2.90
N ALA A 67 -7.02 28.65 4.20
CA ALA A 67 -6.16 27.96 5.15
C ALA A 67 -6.93 26.89 5.93
N TRP A 68 -6.26 25.77 6.14
CA TRP A 68 -6.82 24.65 6.88
C TRP A 68 -6.67 24.80 8.38
N GLY A 69 -7.72 24.38 9.11
CA GLY A 69 -7.69 24.02 10.51
C GLY A 69 -8.17 22.62 10.69
N PHE A 70 -7.60 21.91 11.64
CA PHE A 70 -7.98 20.55 12.01
C PHE A 70 -7.97 20.37 13.50
N ALA A 71 -8.99 19.70 14.02
CA ALA A 71 -9.07 19.23 15.40
C ALA A 71 -9.79 17.91 15.46
N ALA A 72 -9.49 17.09 16.49
CA ALA A 72 -9.99 15.75 16.62
C ALA A 72 -10.22 15.38 18.10
N SER A 73 -11.09 14.41 18.36
CA SER A 73 -11.37 13.89 19.71
C SER A 73 -11.79 12.42 19.66
N SER A 74 -11.41 11.67 20.69
CA SER A 74 -11.93 10.32 20.95
C SER A 74 -13.23 10.33 21.75
N VAL A 75 -13.72 11.49 22.20
CA VAL A 75 -14.94 11.61 23.00
C VAL A 75 -16.13 11.82 22.08
N LEU A 76 -16.90 10.75 21.84
CA LEU A 76 -18.06 10.74 20.94
C LEU A 76 -19.31 11.24 21.68
N SER A 77 -19.36 12.53 22.03
CA SER A 77 -20.52 13.16 22.67
C SER A 77 -21.04 14.37 21.89
N LEU A 78 -22.31 14.69 22.07
CA LEU A 78 -22.97 15.81 21.40
C LEU A 78 -22.43 17.18 21.84
N GLU A 79 -21.90 17.28 23.07
CA GLU A 79 -21.26 18.48 23.60
C GLU A 79 -19.84 18.66 23.04
N GLU A 80 -19.12 17.56 22.81
CA GLU A 80 -17.75 17.59 22.34
C GLU A 80 -17.65 18.02 20.86
N ALA A 81 -18.59 17.61 20.02
CA ALA A 81 -18.55 17.90 18.59
C ALA A 81 -18.50 19.40 18.25
N PRO A 82 -19.37 20.27 18.82
CA PRO A 82 -19.27 21.72 18.62
C PRO A 82 -17.98 22.32 19.18
N ARG A 83 -17.45 21.79 20.29
CA ARG A 83 -16.19 22.26 20.89
C ARG A 83 -14.99 21.99 19.98
N VAL A 84 -14.92 20.79 19.41
CA VAL A 84 -13.86 20.41 18.46
C VAL A 84 -14.00 21.19 17.15
N ALA A 85 -15.23 21.42 16.68
CA ALA A 85 -15.49 22.27 15.52
C ALA A 85 -14.99 23.71 15.74
N GLU A 86 -15.27 24.30 16.91
CA GLU A 86 -14.76 25.64 17.26
C GLU A 86 -13.24 25.69 17.25
N LEU A 87 -12.57 24.68 17.86
CA LEU A 87 -11.11 24.60 17.85
C LEU A 87 -10.54 24.54 16.43
N ALA A 88 -11.15 23.72 15.54
CA ALA A 88 -10.74 23.65 14.14
C ALA A 88 -10.93 24.99 13.41
N ILE A 89 -12.03 25.72 13.71
CA ILE A 89 -12.30 27.04 13.15
C ILE A 89 -11.24 28.06 13.63
N GLU A 90 -10.92 28.06 14.91
CA GLU A 90 -9.89 28.96 15.49
C GLU A 90 -8.51 28.71 14.87
N ILE A 91 -8.13 27.44 14.71
CA ILE A 91 -6.89 27.06 14.03
C ILE A 91 -6.91 27.55 12.56
N ALA A 92 -8.00 27.36 11.83
CA ALA A 92 -8.11 27.81 10.44
C ALA A 92 -7.97 29.33 10.33
N LYS A 93 -8.66 30.09 11.21
CA LYS A 93 -8.58 31.56 11.27
C LYS A 93 -7.15 32.04 11.58
N GLY A 94 -6.49 31.40 12.57
CA GLY A 94 -5.09 31.70 12.90
C GLY A 94 -4.16 31.43 11.72
N SER A 95 -4.29 30.27 11.11
CA SER A 95 -3.51 29.84 9.93
C SER A 95 -3.73 30.77 8.72
N ALA A 96 -4.94 31.26 8.50
CA ALA A 96 -5.28 32.16 7.38
C ALA A 96 -4.50 33.48 7.39
N SER A 97 -4.12 33.96 8.57
CA SER A 97 -3.32 35.18 8.72
C SER A 97 -1.84 34.98 8.37
N LEU A 98 -1.37 33.73 8.36
CA LEU A 98 0.03 33.33 8.13
C LEU A 98 0.24 32.67 6.76
N ALA A 99 -0.81 32.21 6.11
CA ALA A 99 -0.74 31.46 4.86
C ALA A 99 -0.24 32.35 3.71
N SER A 100 0.91 32.00 3.16
CA SER A 100 1.50 32.67 1.98
C SER A 100 0.80 32.25 0.67
N GLU A 101 0.26 31.05 0.64
CA GLU A 101 -0.50 30.49 -0.48
C GLU A 101 -1.90 30.07 0.01
N LYS A 102 -2.91 30.39 -0.79
CA LYS A 102 -4.30 30.06 -0.43
C LYS A 102 -4.77 28.82 -1.14
N VAL A 103 -5.29 27.86 -0.36
CA VAL A 103 -5.92 26.64 -0.85
C VAL A 103 -7.20 26.97 -1.62
N LYS A 104 -7.36 26.34 -2.78
CA LYS A 104 -8.60 26.27 -3.53
C LYS A 104 -8.90 24.82 -3.82
N LEU A 105 -10.08 24.36 -3.41
CA LEU A 105 -10.47 22.97 -3.65
C LEU A 105 -10.93 22.77 -5.09
N ALA A 106 -10.50 21.67 -5.71
CA ALA A 106 -11.10 21.19 -6.94
C ALA A 106 -12.57 20.81 -6.70
N ASP A 107 -13.39 21.00 -7.74
CA ASP A 107 -14.80 20.65 -7.67
C ASP A 107 -15.02 19.14 -7.50
N GLU A 108 -16.03 18.79 -6.71
CA GLU A 108 -16.51 17.42 -6.61
C GLU A 108 -18.02 17.42 -6.45
N PRO A 109 -18.76 16.55 -7.17
CA PRO A 109 -20.20 16.39 -6.98
C PRO A 109 -20.54 15.94 -5.56
N VAL A 110 -21.76 16.30 -5.12
CA VAL A 110 -22.30 15.80 -3.86
C VAL A 110 -22.60 14.30 -4.00
N HIS A 111 -22.07 13.52 -3.08
CA HIS A 111 -22.28 12.07 -3.02
C HIS A 111 -23.01 11.66 -1.74
N ARG A 112 -23.98 10.74 -1.88
CA ARG A 112 -24.66 10.09 -0.76
C ARG A 112 -24.70 8.61 -1.03
N ASP A 113 -23.84 7.87 -0.34
CA ASP A 113 -23.62 6.45 -0.65
C ASP A 113 -23.18 5.66 0.58
N ARG A 114 -23.24 4.33 0.43
CA ARG A 114 -22.74 3.38 1.42
C ARG A 114 -21.87 2.35 0.73
N VAL A 115 -20.61 2.27 1.14
CA VAL A 115 -19.60 1.34 0.64
C VAL A 115 -19.39 0.24 1.65
N VAL A 116 -19.54 -1.01 1.22
CA VAL A 116 -19.34 -2.19 2.07
C VAL A 116 -18.41 -3.16 1.36
N THR A 117 -17.39 -3.63 2.07
CA THR A 117 -16.57 -4.74 1.57
C THR A 117 -17.43 -6.00 1.47
N ALA A 118 -17.46 -6.63 0.32
CA ALA A 118 -18.10 -7.94 0.15
C ALA A 118 -17.19 -9.03 0.77
N TRP A 119 -17.75 -9.85 1.65
CA TRP A 119 -17.06 -10.98 2.28
C TRP A 119 -18.02 -12.15 2.51
N ARG A 120 -17.48 -13.37 2.60
CA ARG A 120 -18.23 -14.60 2.89
C ARG A 120 -18.14 -15.00 4.36
N ILE A 121 -16.95 -14.83 4.95
CA ILE A 121 -16.62 -15.32 6.30
C ILE A 121 -16.11 -14.14 7.12
N ASP A 122 -16.86 -13.78 8.18
CA ASP A 122 -16.43 -12.75 9.12
C ASP A 122 -15.20 -13.23 9.90
N PRO A 123 -14.03 -12.57 9.75
CA PRO A 123 -12.83 -12.97 10.48
C PRO A 123 -12.98 -12.87 12.00
N PHE A 124 -13.83 -11.98 12.50
CA PHE A 124 -14.04 -11.82 13.94
C PHE A 124 -14.98 -12.88 14.51
N ALA A 125 -15.80 -13.54 13.68
CA ALA A 125 -16.68 -14.66 14.06
C ALA A 125 -15.98 -16.02 14.00
N VAL A 126 -14.83 -16.14 13.32
CA VAL A 126 -14.04 -17.38 13.30
C VAL A 126 -13.46 -17.64 14.68
N ALA A 127 -13.70 -18.83 15.23
CA ALA A 127 -13.21 -19.22 16.55
C ALA A 127 -11.69 -19.07 16.68
N LEU A 128 -11.23 -18.51 17.79
CA LEU A 128 -9.82 -18.26 18.05
C LEU A 128 -8.98 -19.56 18.02
N GLU A 129 -9.58 -20.64 18.48
CA GLU A 129 -9.00 -21.99 18.47
C GLU A 129 -8.64 -22.43 17.04
N ASN A 130 -9.50 -22.17 16.06
CA ASN A 130 -9.25 -22.55 14.66
C ASN A 130 -8.10 -21.73 14.05
N LYS A 131 -8.05 -20.42 14.34
CA LYS A 131 -6.99 -19.52 13.89
C LYS A 131 -5.63 -19.91 14.48
N THR A 132 -5.60 -20.15 15.79
CA THR A 132 -4.36 -20.56 16.49
C THR A 132 -3.91 -21.95 16.07
N ALA A 133 -4.85 -22.89 15.85
CA ALA A 133 -4.54 -24.21 15.33
C ALA A 133 -3.88 -24.15 13.95
N LEU A 134 -4.41 -23.33 13.03
CA LEU A 134 -3.81 -23.13 11.71
C LEU A 134 -2.36 -22.64 11.81
N LEU A 135 -2.10 -21.61 12.64
CA LEU A 135 -0.74 -21.09 12.80
C LEU A 135 0.22 -22.11 13.40
N LEU A 136 -0.22 -22.83 14.44
CA LEU A 136 0.59 -23.88 15.09
C LEU A 136 0.91 -25.02 14.12
N GLU A 137 -0.09 -25.48 13.37
CA GLU A 137 0.08 -26.53 12.38
C GLU A 137 1.00 -26.10 11.23
N THR A 138 0.86 -24.87 10.74
CA THR A 138 1.74 -24.30 9.71
C THR A 138 3.20 -24.31 10.19
N MET A 139 3.48 -23.80 11.39
CA MET A 139 4.82 -23.81 11.96
C MET A 139 5.35 -25.23 12.21
N GLU A 140 4.50 -26.15 12.61
CA GLU A 140 4.88 -27.56 12.75
C GLU A 140 5.28 -28.19 11.41
N TYR A 141 4.54 -27.89 10.32
CA TYR A 141 4.92 -28.33 8.97
C TYR A 141 6.27 -27.74 8.53
N VAL A 142 6.51 -26.46 8.81
CA VAL A 142 7.78 -25.79 8.53
C VAL A 142 8.94 -26.51 9.27
N HIS A 143 8.76 -26.84 10.53
CA HIS A 143 9.80 -27.51 11.34
C HIS A 143 10.04 -29.00 11.01
N ARG A 144 9.17 -29.62 10.20
CA ARG A 144 9.45 -31.00 9.69
C ARG A 144 10.65 -31.03 8.73
N GLN A 145 11.00 -29.86 8.12
CA GLN A 145 12.15 -29.76 7.23
C GLN A 145 13.44 -29.67 8.03
N PRO A 146 14.37 -30.65 7.89
CA PRO A 146 15.67 -30.62 8.59
C PRO A 146 16.47 -29.35 8.20
N GLY A 147 17.05 -28.71 9.21
CA GLY A 147 17.82 -27.46 9.03
C GLY A 147 17.02 -26.18 9.33
N ILE A 148 15.71 -26.26 9.52
CA ILE A 148 14.92 -25.16 10.04
C ILE A 148 15.16 -25.00 11.53
N VAL A 149 15.45 -23.77 11.95
CA VAL A 149 15.74 -23.40 13.34
C VAL A 149 14.74 -22.41 13.91
N ARG A 150 13.99 -21.71 13.05
CA ARG A 150 13.00 -20.73 13.47
C ARG A 150 11.83 -20.67 12.49
N SER A 151 10.65 -20.40 13.00
CA SER A 151 9.46 -20.10 12.21
C SER A 151 8.62 -19.04 12.88
N SER A 152 7.91 -18.24 12.10
CA SER A 152 6.82 -17.43 12.57
C SER A 152 5.60 -17.60 11.68
N ALA A 153 4.43 -17.27 12.19
CA ALA A 153 3.20 -17.19 11.40
C ALA A 153 2.26 -16.16 12.01
N SER A 154 1.54 -15.44 11.17
CA SER A 154 0.60 -14.44 11.66
C SER A 154 -0.70 -14.42 10.87
N LEU A 155 -1.78 -13.96 11.55
CA LEU A 155 -3.05 -13.58 10.95
C LEU A 155 -3.39 -12.17 11.41
N TRP A 156 -3.88 -11.37 10.50
CA TRP A 156 -4.31 -10.02 10.75
C TRP A 156 -5.67 -9.75 10.08
N ALA A 157 -6.54 -9.08 10.82
CA ALA A 157 -7.83 -8.61 10.31
C ALA A 157 -8.12 -7.22 10.87
N ARG A 158 -8.70 -6.34 10.06
CA ARG A 158 -9.20 -5.03 10.49
C ARG A 158 -10.50 -4.68 9.80
N GLN A 159 -11.46 -4.19 10.59
CA GLN A 159 -12.70 -3.59 10.13
C GLN A 159 -12.71 -2.11 10.48
N ASP A 160 -13.00 -1.27 9.51
CA ASP A 160 -13.18 0.17 9.66
C ASP A 160 -14.63 0.54 9.32
N ARG A 161 -15.36 1.09 10.27
CA ARG A 161 -16.66 1.73 10.05
C ARG A 161 -16.46 3.22 10.10
N LYS A 162 -16.73 3.89 8.98
CA LYS A 162 -16.47 5.33 8.84
C LYS A 162 -17.73 6.05 8.35
N LEU A 163 -17.99 7.23 8.91
CA LEU A 163 -18.93 8.20 8.38
C LEU A 163 -18.15 9.45 7.97
N PHE A 164 -18.34 9.89 6.73
CA PHE A 164 -17.86 11.17 6.23
C PHE A 164 -19.07 12.06 5.89
N VAL A 165 -19.04 13.31 6.37
CA VAL A 165 -20.05 14.31 6.03
C VAL A 165 -19.36 15.64 5.78
N SER A 166 -19.80 16.38 4.73
CA SER A 166 -19.25 17.69 4.39
C SER A 166 -20.32 18.80 4.37
N THR A 167 -19.86 20.04 4.48
CA THR A 167 -20.72 21.24 4.32
C THR A 167 -21.27 21.40 2.92
N GLU A 168 -20.68 20.74 1.92
CA GLU A 168 -21.19 20.69 0.55
C GLU A 168 -22.38 19.74 0.39
N GLY A 169 -22.68 18.92 1.40
CA GLY A 169 -23.84 18.01 1.43
C GLY A 169 -23.55 16.54 1.13
N SER A 170 -22.28 16.19 0.95
CA SER A 170 -21.88 14.76 0.82
C SER A 170 -22.04 14.04 2.15
N ARG A 171 -22.55 12.80 2.09
CA ARG A 171 -22.68 11.88 3.23
C ARG A 171 -22.35 10.46 2.78
N LEU A 172 -21.26 9.93 3.28
CA LEU A 172 -20.70 8.65 2.87
C LEU A 172 -20.50 7.73 4.09
N GLU A 173 -21.04 6.54 3.99
CA GLU A 173 -20.86 5.49 4.99
C GLU A 173 -19.94 4.41 4.45
N PHE A 174 -19.07 3.90 5.32
CA PHE A 174 -18.14 2.83 4.96
C PHE A 174 -18.17 1.72 5.99
N ASP A 175 -18.16 0.49 5.52
CA ASP A 175 -17.90 -0.71 6.33
C ASP A 175 -16.86 -1.55 5.57
N LEU A 176 -15.60 -1.34 5.92
CA LEU A 176 -14.45 -1.81 5.17
C LEU A 176 -13.71 -2.87 5.97
N LEU A 177 -13.61 -4.07 5.42
CA LEU A 177 -12.89 -5.19 6.01
C LEU A 177 -11.63 -5.49 5.21
N ALA A 178 -10.53 -5.82 5.90
CA ALA A 178 -9.31 -6.31 5.30
C ALA A 178 -8.72 -7.45 6.13
N VAL A 179 -8.14 -8.43 5.44
CA VAL A 179 -7.54 -9.64 6.03
C VAL A 179 -6.22 -9.93 5.37
N SER A 180 -5.29 -10.49 6.12
CA SER A 180 -4.05 -11.08 5.61
C SER A 180 -3.50 -12.13 6.56
N GLY A 181 -2.56 -12.91 6.05
CA GLY A 181 -1.76 -13.83 6.84
C GLY A 181 -0.41 -14.07 6.18
N ASP A 182 0.55 -14.45 6.98
CA ASP A 182 1.91 -14.72 6.55
C ASP A 182 2.55 -15.81 7.41
N PHE A 183 3.60 -16.41 6.90
CA PHE A 183 4.52 -17.21 7.68
C PHE A 183 5.93 -17.17 7.08
N ASP A 184 6.93 -17.44 7.91
CA ASP A 184 8.31 -17.56 7.48
C ASP A 184 8.98 -18.80 8.05
N ALA A 185 10.04 -19.22 7.37
CA ALA A 185 10.94 -20.29 7.73
C ALA A 185 12.38 -19.80 7.69
N THR A 186 13.13 -19.95 8.79
CA THR A 186 14.55 -19.63 8.85
C THR A 186 15.38 -20.91 9.01
N ALA A 187 16.27 -21.13 8.05
CA ALA A 187 17.23 -22.24 8.06
C ALA A 187 18.62 -21.77 8.51
N VAL A 188 19.39 -22.70 9.06
CA VAL A 188 20.80 -22.52 9.41
C VAL A 188 21.69 -23.57 8.72
N HIS A 189 22.85 -23.13 8.21
CA HIS A 189 23.87 -24.01 7.69
C HIS A 189 25.26 -23.35 7.83
N ASP A 190 26.21 -24.05 8.45
CA ASP A 190 27.58 -23.58 8.69
C ASP A 190 27.63 -22.16 9.32
N GLY A 191 26.79 -21.92 10.34
CA GLY A 191 26.71 -20.65 11.04
C GLY A 191 26.03 -19.50 10.27
N ARG A 192 25.54 -19.75 9.06
CA ARG A 192 24.77 -18.80 8.25
C ARG A 192 23.28 -19.05 8.41
N PHE A 193 22.50 -17.99 8.27
CA PHE A 193 21.04 -18.01 8.32
C PHE A 193 20.47 -17.54 6.99
N ALA A 194 19.36 -18.11 6.58
CA ALA A 194 18.54 -17.60 5.49
C ALA A 194 17.06 -17.85 5.79
N SER A 195 16.25 -16.87 5.52
CA SER A 195 14.79 -16.95 5.68
C SER A 195 14.10 -16.99 4.33
N ARG A 196 12.92 -17.56 4.31
CA ARG A 196 11.98 -17.58 3.21
C ARG A 196 10.58 -17.31 3.74
N SER A 197 9.87 -16.41 3.10
CA SER A 197 8.54 -15.97 3.54
C SER A 197 7.45 -16.40 2.56
N PHE A 198 6.24 -16.52 3.09
CA PHE A 198 5.02 -16.65 2.33
C PHE A 198 4.01 -15.61 2.83
N ASN A 199 3.48 -14.80 1.93
CA ASN A 199 2.51 -13.77 2.25
C ASN A 199 1.23 -13.98 1.44
N THR A 200 0.05 -13.95 2.11
CA THR A 200 -1.17 -13.72 1.36
C THR A 200 -1.16 -12.28 0.83
N PRO A 201 -1.81 -12.00 -0.29
CA PRO A 201 -2.06 -10.60 -0.61
C PRO A 201 -2.93 -9.99 0.50
N HIS A 202 -2.57 -8.78 0.99
CA HIS A 202 -3.49 -8.02 1.85
C HIS A 202 -4.63 -7.51 0.98
N LEU A 203 -5.86 -7.94 1.25
CA LEU A 203 -7.03 -7.60 0.42
C LEU A 203 -8.23 -7.21 1.29
N ARG A 204 -9.16 -6.46 0.69
CA ARG A 204 -10.49 -6.22 1.24
C ARG A 204 -11.39 -7.42 0.98
N MET A 205 -11.26 -8.40 1.85
CA MET A 205 -11.99 -9.66 1.84
C MET A 205 -12.24 -10.11 3.28
N GLY A 206 -13.01 -11.18 3.47
CA GLY A 206 -13.16 -11.88 4.74
C GLY A 206 -12.11 -12.99 4.95
N TYR A 207 -12.36 -13.82 5.95
CA TYR A 207 -11.46 -14.93 6.31
C TYR A 207 -11.32 -15.99 5.20
N GLU A 208 -12.20 -15.99 4.22
CA GLU A 208 -12.08 -16.84 3.03
C GLU A 208 -10.74 -16.64 2.29
N LEU A 209 -10.11 -15.47 2.41
CA LEU A 209 -8.75 -15.25 1.87
C LEU A 209 -7.74 -16.25 2.47
N ILE A 210 -7.84 -16.49 3.78
CA ILE A 210 -6.96 -17.41 4.49
C ILE A 210 -7.28 -18.87 4.13
N GLU A 211 -8.57 -19.24 4.06
CA GLU A 211 -9.00 -20.59 3.68
C GLU A 211 -8.60 -20.95 2.24
N ASP A 212 -8.82 -20.01 1.30
CA ASP A 212 -8.52 -20.21 -0.11
C ASP A 212 -6.99 -20.24 -0.40
N THR A 213 -6.16 -19.71 0.52
CA THR A 213 -4.69 -19.60 0.32
C THR A 213 -3.91 -20.87 0.67
N ASN A 214 -4.49 -21.80 1.43
CA ASN A 214 -3.89 -23.09 1.81
C ASN A 214 -2.44 -23.02 2.35
N PHE A 215 -2.26 -22.36 3.50
CA PHE A 215 -0.96 -22.23 4.21
C PHE A 215 -0.22 -23.57 4.37
N LEU A 216 -0.96 -24.64 4.69
CA LEU A 216 -0.36 -25.95 4.97
C LEU A 216 0.28 -26.57 3.72
N ALA A 217 -0.26 -26.31 2.54
CA ALA A 217 0.32 -26.78 1.28
C ALA A 217 1.61 -26.02 0.91
N GLU A 218 1.70 -24.73 1.27
CA GLU A 218 2.87 -23.90 0.99
C GLU A 218 4.02 -24.10 1.99
N ALA A 219 3.73 -24.49 3.24
CA ALA A 219 4.72 -24.60 4.30
C ALA A 219 5.92 -25.53 3.94
N PRO A 220 5.74 -26.72 3.36
CA PRO A 220 6.86 -27.58 2.96
C PRO A 220 7.73 -26.96 1.86
N ARG A 221 7.12 -26.27 0.90
CA ARG A 221 7.84 -25.57 -0.21
C ARG A 221 8.72 -24.46 0.35
N ILE A 222 8.18 -23.60 1.18
CA ILE A 222 8.88 -22.47 1.80
C ILE A 222 10.02 -22.96 2.70
N ALA A 223 9.77 -23.97 3.52
CA ALA A 223 10.80 -24.57 4.38
C ALA A 223 11.95 -25.20 3.58
N SER A 224 11.64 -25.94 2.51
CA SER A 224 12.65 -26.51 1.62
C SER A 224 13.48 -25.43 0.93
N GLN A 225 12.84 -24.37 0.43
CA GLN A 225 13.53 -23.24 -0.20
C GLN A 225 14.40 -22.46 0.80
N ALA A 226 14.01 -22.32 2.07
CA ALA A 226 14.87 -21.71 3.09
C ALA A 226 16.17 -22.53 3.29
N VAL A 227 16.06 -23.86 3.33
CA VAL A 227 17.22 -24.77 3.45
C VAL A 227 18.09 -24.76 2.19
N GLU A 228 17.48 -24.66 1.00
CA GLU A 228 18.23 -24.52 -0.25
C GLU A 228 18.97 -23.17 -0.30
N LYS A 229 18.28 -22.09 0.02
CA LYS A 229 18.80 -20.70 0.02
C LYS A 229 20.00 -20.54 0.94
N VAL A 230 19.98 -21.09 2.16
CA VAL A 230 21.11 -20.95 3.11
C VAL A 230 22.39 -21.65 2.62
N LYS A 231 22.25 -22.70 1.78
CA LYS A 231 23.34 -23.44 1.15
C LYS A 231 23.75 -22.90 -0.21
N ALA A 232 22.94 -22.05 -0.80
CA ALA A 232 23.14 -21.53 -2.14
C ALA A 232 24.45 -20.71 -2.26
N PRO A 233 25.13 -20.73 -3.41
CA PRO A 233 26.29 -19.89 -3.66
C PRO A 233 25.90 -18.40 -3.70
N THR A 234 26.82 -17.55 -3.26
CA THR A 234 26.69 -16.10 -3.40
C THR A 234 26.74 -15.69 -4.87
N THR A 235 25.89 -14.74 -5.24
CA THR A 235 25.88 -14.17 -6.61
C THR A 235 27.11 -13.29 -6.83
N GLU A 236 27.81 -13.51 -7.92
CA GLU A 236 28.91 -12.62 -8.35
C GLU A 236 28.35 -11.28 -8.83
N PRO A 237 29.00 -10.14 -8.48
CA PRO A 237 28.66 -8.85 -9.06
C PRO A 237 28.78 -8.86 -10.60
N GLY A 238 27.89 -8.14 -11.26
CA GLY A 238 27.90 -8.09 -12.72
C GLY A 238 26.60 -7.57 -13.34
N ARG A 239 26.51 -7.72 -14.65
CA ARG A 239 25.32 -7.39 -15.41
C ARG A 239 24.50 -8.64 -15.68
N TYR A 240 23.21 -8.61 -15.36
CA TYR A 240 22.28 -9.71 -15.52
C TYR A 240 20.98 -9.23 -16.14
N ASP A 241 20.33 -10.09 -16.90
CA ASP A 241 18.91 -9.93 -17.17
C ASP A 241 18.14 -10.35 -15.93
N LEU A 242 17.15 -9.57 -15.51
CA LEU A 242 16.32 -9.88 -14.37
C LEU A 242 14.90 -10.24 -14.83
N VAL A 243 14.36 -11.33 -14.31
CA VAL A 243 12.93 -11.65 -14.39
C VAL A 243 12.35 -11.51 -12.99
N LEU A 244 11.51 -10.53 -12.80
CA LEU A 244 10.92 -10.21 -11.50
C LEU A 244 9.51 -10.80 -11.41
N ASP A 245 9.22 -11.44 -10.28
CA ASP A 245 7.88 -11.92 -10.00
C ASP A 245 6.92 -10.78 -9.62
N PRO A 246 5.60 -11.01 -9.63
CA PRO A 246 4.63 -9.98 -9.31
C PRO A 246 4.76 -9.41 -7.89
N GLU A 247 5.15 -10.20 -6.91
CA GLU A 247 5.32 -9.74 -5.54
C GLU A 247 6.51 -8.77 -5.45
N HIS A 248 7.65 -9.14 -6.01
CA HIS A 248 8.82 -8.28 -6.05
C HIS A 248 8.57 -6.99 -6.83
N LEU A 249 7.88 -7.08 -7.98
CA LEU A 249 7.47 -5.92 -8.77
C LEU A 249 6.55 -4.98 -8.01
N SER A 250 5.71 -5.50 -7.12
CA SER A 250 4.82 -4.66 -6.32
C SER A 250 5.60 -3.66 -5.45
N LEU A 251 6.70 -4.11 -4.81
CA LEU A 251 7.61 -3.23 -4.05
C LEU A 251 8.36 -2.27 -4.97
N THR A 252 8.87 -2.77 -6.09
CA THR A 252 9.60 -1.93 -7.06
C THR A 252 8.72 -0.79 -7.60
N MET A 253 7.45 -1.07 -7.95
CA MET A 253 6.48 -0.07 -8.36
C MET A 253 6.12 0.89 -7.23
N HIS A 254 5.91 0.37 -6.01
CA HIS A 254 5.58 1.16 -4.84
C HIS A 254 6.59 2.29 -4.62
N GLU A 255 7.86 1.93 -4.60
CA GLU A 255 8.95 2.85 -4.27
C GLU A 255 9.35 3.75 -5.45
N SER A 256 9.42 3.20 -6.66
CA SER A 256 9.97 3.93 -7.82
C SER A 256 8.90 4.66 -8.66
N CYS A 257 7.62 4.26 -8.58
CA CYS A 257 6.51 4.89 -9.26
C CYS A 257 5.49 5.50 -8.31
N GLY A 258 5.05 4.76 -7.30
CA GLY A 258 4.00 5.16 -6.38
C GLY A 258 4.32 6.46 -5.66
N HIS A 259 5.33 6.45 -4.80
CA HIS A 259 5.73 7.64 -4.04
C HIS A 259 6.13 8.84 -4.90
N PRO A 260 6.92 8.72 -5.99
CA PRO A 260 7.23 9.90 -6.79
C PRO A 260 6.04 10.47 -7.56
N SER A 261 4.96 9.72 -7.75
CA SER A 261 3.73 10.20 -8.38
C SER A 261 2.71 10.80 -7.42
N GLU A 262 2.99 10.94 -6.14
CA GLU A 262 2.18 11.71 -5.19
C GLU A 262 2.43 13.21 -5.43
N LEU A 263 1.39 13.96 -5.84
CA LEU A 263 1.57 15.35 -6.27
C LEU A 263 2.03 16.28 -5.16
N ASP A 264 1.51 16.13 -3.94
CA ASP A 264 1.93 16.92 -2.78
C ASP A 264 3.43 16.72 -2.47
N ARG A 265 3.94 15.48 -2.63
CA ARG A 265 5.37 15.19 -2.55
C ARG A 265 6.16 15.89 -3.65
N ALA A 266 5.69 15.85 -4.89
CA ALA A 266 6.33 16.55 -6.02
C ALA A 266 6.36 18.07 -5.83
N LEU A 267 5.36 18.63 -5.13
CA LEU A 267 5.27 20.04 -4.74
C LEU A 267 6.07 20.39 -3.48
N GLY A 268 6.72 19.40 -2.83
CA GLY A 268 7.59 19.63 -1.69
C GLY A 268 6.91 19.60 -0.31
N TYR A 269 5.66 19.19 -0.20
CA TYR A 269 4.92 19.13 1.07
C TYR A 269 5.53 18.13 2.08
N GLU A 270 6.27 17.15 1.58
CA GLU A 270 6.94 16.13 2.38
C GLU A 270 8.46 16.34 2.52
N ALA A 271 8.99 17.47 2.05
CA ALA A 271 10.43 17.70 1.92
C ALA A 271 11.22 17.53 3.24
N ASN A 272 10.64 17.93 4.38
CA ASN A 272 11.27 17.81 5.69
C ASN A 272 11.13 16.41 6.31
N TYR A 273 10.21 15.60 5.82
CA TYR A 273 9.91 14.28 6.39
C TYR A 273 10.62 13.15 5.62
N ALA A 274 10.40 13.05 4.31
CA ALA A 274 10.88 11.93 3.49
C ALA A 274 11.37 12.37 2.10
N GLY A 275 11.51 13.68 1.86
CA GLY A 275 12.08 14.24 0.64
C GLY A 275 11.06 14.70 -0.39
N THR A 276 11.47 14.75 -1.65
CA THR A 276 10.71 15.26 -2.78
C THR A 276 10.54 14.19 -3.86
N SER A 277 10.22 14.58 -5.08
CA SER A 277 10.09 13.68 -6.21
C SER A 277 11.00 14.07 -7.37
N PHE A 278 11.53 13.07 -8.09
CA PHE A 278 12.17 13.33 -9.39
C PHE A 278 11.13 13.58 -10.50
N LEU A 279 9.88 13.16 -10.30
CA LEU A 279 8.75 13.46 -11.19
C LEU A 279 8.20 14.84 -10.85
N THR A 280 8.83 15.87 -11.37
CA THR A 280 8.40 17.25 -11.19
C THR A 280 7.30 17.63 -12.19
N THR A 281 6.50 18.68 -11.89
CA THR A 281 5.27 18.95 -12.64
C THR A 281 5.50 19.29 -14.12
N GLU A 282 6.62 19.92 -14.47
CA GLU A 282 7.01 20.22 -15.85
C GLU A 282 7.34 18.98 -16.69
N LYS A 283 7.60 17.85 -16.06
CA LYS A 283 7.89 16.58 -16.74
C LYS A 283 6.64 15.84 -17.21
N ARG A 284 5.46 16.21 -16.70
CA ARG A 284 4.21 15.55 -17.06
C ARG A 284 3.93 15.68 -18.57
N GLY A 285 3.66 14.53 -19.21
CA GLY A 285 3.35 14.44 -20.65
C GLY A 285 4.56 14.35 -21.57
N THR A 286 5.78 14.57 -21.07
CA THR A 286 6.99 14.56 -21.93
C THR A 286 8.12 13.66 -21.45
N PHE A 287 8.19 13.40 -20.14
CA PHE A 287 9.29 12.65 -19.54
C PHE A 287 9.20 11.15 -19.84
N ARG A 288 10.27 10.61 -20.45
CA ARG A 288 10.45 9.17 -20.65
C ARG A 288 10.77 8.50 -19.33
N TYR A 289 9.76 7.89 -18.72
CA TYR A 289 9.87 7.15 -17.45
C TYR A 289 10.41 5.72 -17.65
N GLY A 290 10.03 5.08 -18.75
CA GLY A 290 10.37 3.70 -19.04
C GLY A 290 10.34 3.37 -20.52
N SER A 291 10.46 2.09 -20.84
CA SER A 291 10.28 1.59 -22.20
C SER A 291 8.80 1.69 -22.63
N PRO A 292 8.48 1.55 -23.94
CA PRO A 292 7.09 1.50 -24.40
C PRO A 292 6.26 0.34 -23.82
N HIS A 293 6.88 -0.70 -23.26
CA HIS A 293 6.20 -1.80 -22.59
C HIS A 293 5.67 -1.43 -21.19
N VAL A 294 6.13 -0.29 -20.65
CA VAL A 294 5.78 0.14 -19.29
C VAL A 294 4.53 1.00 -19.33
N ASN A 295 3.41 0.42 -18.92
CA ASN A 295 2.14 1.08 -18.68
C ASN A 295 1.75 0.88 -17.22
N LEU A 296 1.77 1.95 -16.42
CA LEU A 296 1.47 1.94 -15.00
C LEU A 296 0.15 2.68 -14.78
N VAL A 297 -0.87 1.94 -14.37
CA VAL A 297 -2.23 2.43 -14.18
C VAL A 297 -2.56 2.48 -12.70
N ALA A 298 -3.06 3.61 -12.22
CA ALA A 298 -3.67 3.73 -10.92
C ALA A 298 -5.15 3.39 -11.02
N ASP A 299 -5.63 2.49 -10.16
CA ASP A 299 -7.03 2.06 -10.15
C ASP A 299 -7.55 1.90 -8.72
N ASN A 300 -8.19 2.94 -8.19
CA ASN A 300 -8.86 2.89 -6.90
C ASN A 300 -10.27 2.29 -6.96
N CYS A 301 -10.70 1.81 -8.14
CA CYS A 301 -11.99 1.13 -8.33
C CYS A 301 -11.84 -0.40 -8.44
N GLU A 302 -10.62 -0.94 -8.60
CA GLU A 302 -10.41 -2.39 -8.72
C GLU A 302 -10.88 -3.10 -7.45
N PRO A 303 -11.90 -3.97 -7.52
CA PRO A 303 -12.48 -4.61 -6.34
C PRO A 303 -11.46 -5.42 -5.53
N MET A 304 -11.69 -5.52 -4.24
CA MET A 304 -10.86 -6.23 -3.24
C MET A 304 -9.47 -5.60 -2.99
N THR A 305 -9.08 -4.56 -3.68
CA THR A 305 -7.82 -3.85 -3.42
C THR A 305 -7.96 -2.87 -2.26
N LEU A 306 -6.87 -2.61 -1.54
CA LEU A 306 -6.92 -1.87 -0.27
C LEU A 306 -7.32 -0.40 -0.42
N ALA A 307 -6.95 0.27 -1.52
CA ALA A 307 -7.36 1.65 -1.78
C ALA A 307 -8.70 1.77 -2.53
N ALA A 308 -9.36 0.64 -2.87
CA ALA A 308 -10.71 0.64 -3.43
C ALA A 308 -11.76 0.84 -2.33
N THR A 309 -11.86 2.05 -1.85
CA THR A 309 -12.78 2.45 -0.78
C THR A 309 -14.05 3.12 -1.30
N GLY A 310 -14.24 3.14 -2.62
CA GLY A 310 -15.35 3.84 -3.28
C GLY A 310 -15.15 5.36 -3.34
N TYR A 311 -14.75 5.97 -2.24
CA TYR A 311 -14.45 7.40 -2.09
C TYR A 311 -13.22 7.58 -1.20
N ASP A 312 -12.47 8.64 -1.44
CA ASP A 312 -11.38 9.06 -0.57
C ASP A 312 -11.85 9.93 0.62
N ASP A 313 -10.94 10.46 1.42
CA ASP A 313 -11.26 11.28 2.58
C ASP A 313 -11.48 12.79 2.25
N ASP A 314 -11.54 13.14 0.96
CA ASP A 314 -12.11 14.39 0.44
C ASP A 314 -13.54 14.19 -0.12
N GLY A 315 -14.07 12.96 -0.04
CA GLY A 315 -15.36 12.57 -0.62
C GLY A 315 -15.33 12.39 -2.13
N VAL A 316 -14.15 12.31 -2.75
CA VAL A 316 -13.97 12.12 -4.20
C VAL A 316 -14.18 10.66 -4.56
N ALA A 317 -15.06 10.41 -5.54
CA ALA A 317 -15.33 9.07 -6.03
C ALA A 317 -14.09 8.43 -6.65
N CYS A 318 -13.93 7.11 -6.46
CA CYS A 318 -12.82 6.34 -7.01
C CYS A 318 -12.71 6.48 -8.53
N GLN A 319 -11.51 6.42 -9.03
CA GLN A 319 -11.19 6.59 -10.44
C GLN A 319 -10.08 5.62 -10.86
N GLN A 320 -9.94 5.48 -12.18
CA GLN A 320 -8.82 4.85 -12.85
C GLN A 320 -8.14 5.90 -13.75
N TRP A 321 -6.80 5.92 -13.76
CA TRP A 321 -6.02 6.84 -14.61
C TRP A 321 -4.61 6.30 -14.86
N ASP A 322 -3.98 6.74 -15.95
CA ASP A 322 -2.59 6.41 -16.22
C ASP A 322 -1.63 7.28 -15.40
N ILE A 323 -0.65 6.65 -14.78
CA ILE A 323 0.54 7.32 -14.24
C ILE A 323 1.63 7.34 -15.31
N VAL A 324 1.85 6.20 -15.97
CA VAL A 324 2.76 6.07 -17.11
C VAL A 324 2.02 5.39 -18.24
N ARG A 325 2.06 5.97 -19.43
CA ARG A 325 1.48 5.42 -20.66
C ARG A 325 2.57 5.33 -21.74
N ASP A 326 2.76 4.16 -22.33
CA ASP A 326 3.79 3.90 -23.35
C ASP A 326 5.18 4.39 -22.93
N GLY A 327 5.48 4.24 -21.63
CA GLY A 327 6.73 4.69 -21.01
C GLY A 327 6.82 6.19 -20.77
N ILE A 328 5.79 6.98 -21.02
CA ILE A 328 5.75 8.42 -20.75
C ILE A 328 5.00 8.69 -19.44
N PHE A 329 5.59 9.48 -18.55
CA PHE A 329 4.92 9.94 -17.34
C PHE A 329 3.80 10.93 -17.66
N VAL A 330 2.54 10.64 -17.25
CA VAL A 330 1.36 11.42 -17.64
C VAL A 330 0.46 11.84 -16.48
N GLY A 331 0.54 11.24 -15.30
CA GLY A 331 -0.42 11.49 -14.22
C GLY A 331 0.13 11.36 -12.81
N TYR A 332 -0.57 12.00 -11.88
CA TYR A 332 -0.29 11.98 -10.44
C TYR A 332 -1.46 11.40 -9.64
N CYS A 333 -1.17 10.94 -8.41
CA CYS A 333 -2.14 10.84 -7.34
C CYS A 333 -2.39 12.25 -6.77
N THR A 334 -3.65 12.64 -6.61
CA THR A 334 -4.01 14.01 -6.19
C THR A 334 -5.08 14.03 -5.10
N SER A 335 -5.17 15.15 -4.38
CA SER A 335 -6.28 15.57 -3.52
C SER A 335 -7.03 16.73 -4.16
N ARG A 336 -8.17 17.12 -3.59
CA ARG A 336 -8.90 18.32 -4.01
C ARG A 336 -8.07 19.60 -3.86
N GLU A 337 -7.12 19.64 -2.93
CA GLU A 337 -6.22 20.76 -2.70
C GLU A 337 -5.16 20.93 -3.80
N VAL A 338 -4.52 19.82 -4.19
CA VAL A 338 -3.34 19.90 -5.07
C VAL A 338 -3.67 19.74 -6.56
N ALA A 339 -4.80 19.13 -6.94
CA ALA A 339 -5.19 18.96 -8.33
C ALA A 339 -5.22 20.29 -9.13
N PRO A 340 -5.75 21.41 -8.59
CA PRO A 340 -5.74 22.70 -9.31
C PRO A 340 -4.34 23.25 -9.60
N LYS A 341 -3.31 22.87 -8.82
CA LYS A 341 -1.92 23.32 -8.99
C LYS A 341 -1.28 22.82 -10.28
N ILE A 342 -1.85 21.77 -10.89
CA ILE A 342 -1.43 21.24 -12.20
C ILE A 342 -2.50 21.40 -13.28
N GLY A 343 -3.51 22.26 -13.04
CA GLY A 343 -4.58 22.56 -13.98
C GLY A 343 -5.65 21.48 -14.10
N GLU A 344 -5.72 20.52 -13.15
CA GLU A 344 -6.82 19.55 -13.08
C GLU A 344 -8.00 20.17 -12.34
N THR A 345 -9.20 20.03 -12.91
CA THR A 345 -10.45 20.58 -12.33
C THR A 345 -11.06 19.67 -11.28
N ARG A 346 -10.63 18.40 -11.25
CA ARG A 346 -11.10 17.37 -10.32
C ARG A 346 -9.92 16.58 -9.75
N SER A 347 -10.01 16.19 -8.48
CA SER A 347 -9.06 15.27 -7.86
C SER A 347 -9.17 13.85 -8.42
N ARG A 348 -8.08 13.09 -8.33
CA ARG A 348 -8.04 11.64 -8.65
C ARG A 348 -8.52 10.74 -7.52
N GLY A 349 -8.92 11.31 -6.37
CA GLY A 349 -9.45 10.54 -5.26
C GLY A 349 -8.38 9.73 -4.52
N SER A 350 -7.27 10.37 -4.16
CA SER A 350 -6.17 9.72 -3.45
C SER A 350 -5.83 10.34 -2.10
N ASN A 351 -6.71 11.15 -1.54
CA ASN A 351 -6.51 11.80 -0.25
C ASN A 351 -7.01 10.93 0.89
N ARG A 352 -6.14 10.41 1.74
CA ARG A 352 -6.52 9.46 2.80
C ARG A 352 -5.79 9.73 4.10
N ALA A 353 -6.46 9.45 5.21
CA ALA A 353 -5.92 9.45 6.56
C ALA A 353 -5.91 8.03 7.15
N ASP A 354 -5.00 7.73 8.03
CA ASP A 354 -4.89 6.42 8.70
C ASP A 354 -5.78 6.29 9.93
N SER A 355 -6.25 7.42 10.48
CA SER A 355 -7.09 7.44 11.67
C SER A 355 -8.04 8.65 11.68
N TRP A 356 -8.95 8.67 12.66
CA TRP A 356 -9.80 9.82 12.94
C TRP A 356 -8.99 11.05 13.39
N GLY A 357 -7.86 10.84 14.04
CA GLY A 357 -6.96 11.89 14.54
C GLY A 357 -5.96 12.44 13.52
N SER A 358 -6.00 11.97 12.28
CA SER A 358 -5.05 12.37 11.22
C SER A 358 -5.70 13.24 10.15
N VAL A 359 -4.98 14.26 9.69
CA VAL A 359 -5.36 15.03 8.50
C VAL A 359 -5.16 14.18 7.25
N PRO A 360 -6.13 14.06 6.34
CA PRO A 360 -5.90 13.39 5.06
C PRO A 360 -4.78 14.05 4.26
N ILE A 361 -3.93 13.21 3.67
CA ILE A 361 -2.85 13.61 2.75
C ILE A 361 -2.91 12.75 1.50
N VAL A 362 -2.31 13.21 0.40
CA VAL A 362 -2.24 12.40 -0.82
C VAL A 362 -1.51 11.09 -0.52
N ARG A 363 -2.09 9.97 -0.96
CA ARG A 363 -1.51 8.63 -0.79
C ARG A 363 -1.40 7.93 -2.13
N ILE A 364 -0.45 7.01 -2.23
CA ILE A 364 -0.32 6.13 -3.40
C ILE A 364 -1.64 5.41 -3.66
N ALA A 365 -2.11 5.42 -4.90
CA ALA A 365 -3.24 4.62 -5.35
C ALA A 365 -2.90 3.12 -5.41
N ASN A 366 -3.88 2.27 -5.69
CA ASN A 366 -3.58 0.94 -6.20
C ASN A 366 -2.95 1.10 -7.59
N ILE A 367 -1.74 0.60 -7.79
CA ILE A 367 -1.01 0.74 -9.06
C ILE A 367 -0.81 -0.64 -9.68
N GLY A 368 -1.16 -0.77 -10.95
CA GLY A 368 -0.91 -1.96 -11.75
C GLY A 368 0.08 -1.70 -12.88
N LEU A 369 1.03 -2.63 -13.08
CA LEU A 369 1.73 -2.76 -14.35
C LEU A 369 0.81 -3.56 -15.29
N GLU A 370 0.41 -2.92 -16.40
CA GLU A 370 -0.49 -3.56 -17.35
C GLU A 370 0.16 -4.82 -17.94
N PRO A 371 -0.58 -5.94 -18.01
CA PRO A 371 -0.08 -7.17 -18.59
C PRO A 371 0.31 -7.01 -20.06
N GLY A 372 1.42 -7.66 -20.43
CA GLY A 372 1.81 -7.83 -21.82
C GLY A 372 1.15 -9.05 -22.46
N THR A 373 1.86 -9.68 -23.38
CA THR A 373 1.37 -10.83 -24.16
C THR A 373 2.21 -12.09 -24.01
N ALA A 374 3.38 -12.00 -23.40
CA ALA A 374 4.29 -13.12 -23.24
C ALA A 374 3.87 -14.06 -22.11
N THR A 375 4.14 -15.33 -22.22
CA THR A 375 4.11 -16.26 -21.10
C THR A 375 5.38 -16.12 -20.24
N LEU A 376 5.35 -16.65 -19.02
CA LEU A 376 6.58 -16.69 -18.19
C LEU A 376 7.70 -17.49 -18.86
N ASP A 377 7.37 -18.60 -19.50
CA ASP A 377 8.34 -19.43 -20.21
C ASP A 377 9.00 -18.67 -21.37
N GLU A 378 8.24 -17.86 -22.11
CA GLU A 378 8.79 -16.99 -23.17
C GLU A 378 9.68 -15.87 -22.59
N LEU A 379 9.32 -15.31 -21.42
CA LEU A 379 10.20 -14.35 -20.73
C LEU A 379 11.54 -14.99 -20.37
N LEU A 380 11.53 -16.22 -19.88
CA LEU A 380 12.73 -16.96 -19.49
C LEU A 380 13.54 -17.42 -20.70
N ALA A 381 12.89 -17.96 -21.73
CA ALA A 381 13.55 -18.60 -22.88
C ALA A 381 14.58 -17.73 -23.59
N ASP A 382 14.36 -16.42 -23.59
CA ASP A 382 15.25 -15.43 -24.24
C ASP A 382 16.34 -14.86 -23.28
N VAL A 383 16.53 -15.44 -22.10
CA VAL A 383 17.57 -15.03 -21.14
C VAL A 383 18.74 -15.99 -21.23
N LYS A 384 19.90 -15.52 -21.69
CA LYS A 384 21.14 -16.34 -21.71
C LYS A 384 21.75 -16.50 -20.34
N ARG A 385 21.89 -15.41 -19.59
CA ARG A 385 22.34 -15.36 -18.20
C ARG A 385 21.55 -14.30 -17.46
N GLY A 386 20.85 -14.71 -16.42
CA GLY A 386 19.97 -13.83 -15.68
C GLY A 386 19.68 -14.34 -14.27
N ILE A 387 18.85 -13.59 -13.56
CA ILE A 387 18.37 -13.95 -12.22
C ILE A 387 16.85 -13.79 -12.21
N TYR A 388 16.16 -14.83 -11.75
CA TYR A 388 14.76 -14.77 -11.37
C TYR A 388 14.67 -14.37 -9.91
N ILE A 389 13.90 -13.32 -9.61
CA ILE A 389 13.75 -12.75 -8.26
C ILE A 389 12.30 -12.88 -7.83
N GLU A 390 12.07 -13.46 -6.65
CA GLU A 390 10.76 -13.67 -6.04
C GLU A 390 10.67 -12.99 -4.67
N GLY A 391 9.53 -12.36 -4.41
CA GLY A 391 9.16 -11.84 -3.12
C GLY A 391 9.87 -10.54 -2.69
N HIS A 392 9.45 -10.02 -1.56
CA HIS A 392 10.02 -8.80 -0.99
C HIS A 392 11.31 -9.08 -0.22
N GLY A 393 12.28 -8.18 -0.33
CA GLY A 393 13.52 -8.21 0.45
C GLY A 393 13.91 -6.82 0.94
N SER A 394 15.20 -6.65 1.23
CA SER A 394 15.75 -5.35 1.62
C SER A 394 15.65 -4.35 0.48
N TYR A 395 15.42 -3.08 0.81
CA TYR A 395 15.43 -2.00 -0.16
C TYR A 395 15.99 -0.72 0.43
N SER A 396 16.50 0.12 -0.44
CA SER A 396 16.90 1.50 -0.14
C SER A 396 16.67 2.35 -1.38
N ILE A 397 16.15 3.53 -1.17
CA ILE A 397 15.88 4.48 -2.26
C ILE A 397 16.13 5.90 -1.77
N ASP A 398 16.63 6.78 -2.63
CA ASP A 398 16.92 8.15 -2.25
C ASP A 398 15.63 8.97 -2.00
N GLN A 399 15.78 10.13 -1.37
CA GLN A 399 14.66 11.00 -1.03
C GLN A 399 13.89 11.53 -2.24
N ARG A 400 14.49 11.54 -3.43
CA ARG A 400 13.84 11.92 -4.69
C ARG A 400 13.19 10.75 -5.40
N ARG A 401 13.39 9.51 -4.91
CA ARG A 401 12.92 8.27 -5.53
C ARG A 401 13.55 8.00 -6.90
N TYR A 402 14.73 8.54 -7.14
CA TYR A 402 15.43 8.48 -8.42
C TYR A 402 16.48 7.38 -8.48
N ASN A 403 17.18 7.14 -7.38
CA ASN A 403 18.26 6.17 -7.27
C ASN A 403 17.92 5.13 -6.20
N PHE A 404 17.97 3.86 -6.54
CA PHE A 404 17.53 2.77 -5.67
C PHE A 404 18.45 1.56 -5.67
N GLN A 405 18.30 0.72 -4.65
CA GLN A 405 18.74 -0.65 -4.60
C GLN A 405 17.65 -1.53 -4.00
N PHE A 406 17.44 -2.72 -4.59
CA PHE A 406 16.45 -3.70 -4.14
C PHE A 406 17.05 -5.09 -4.06
N GLY A 407 16.62 -5.86 -3.06
CA GLY A 407 16.79 -7.29 -2.96
C GLY A 407 15.45 -7.99 -2.88
N GLY A 408 15.41 -9.26 -3.24
CA GLY A 408 14.22 -10.12 -3.12
C GLY A 408 14.28 -11.05 -1.92
N ASP A 409 13.28 -11.89 -1.80
CA ASP A 409 13.26 -12.96 -0.80
C ASP A 409 13.92 -14.25 -1.32
N ALA A 410 13.78 -14.57 -2.62
CA ALA A 410 14.43 -15.73 -3.22
C ALA A 410 14.95 -15.45 -4.62
N PHE A 411 16.00 -16.17 -5.01
CA PHE A 411 16.72 -15.92 -6.26
C PHE A 411 17.12 -17.23 -6.92
N TRP A 412 16.93 -17.32 -8.24
CA TRP A 412 17.40 -18.44 -9.05
C TRP A 412 18.22 -17.92 -10.22
N LEU A 413 19.34 -18.56 -10.48
CA LEU A 413 20.09 -18.29 -11.69
C LEU A 413 19.29 -18.75 -12.91
N ILE A 414 19.29 -17.95 -13.97
CA ILE A 414 18.74 -18.31 -15.28
C ILE A 414 19.92 -18.52 -16.23
N GLU A 415 19.98 -19.71 -16.82
CA GLU A 415 20.99 -20.06 -17.81
C GLU A 415 20.31 -20.66 -19.04
N ASN A 416 20.56 -20.06 -20.21
CA ASN A 416 20.02 -20.52 -21.48
C ASN A 416 18.50 -20.78 -21.43
N GLY A 417 17.75 -19.83 -20.89
CA GLY A 417 16.30 -19.86 -20.85
C GLY A 417 15.68 -20.68 -19.73
N LYS A 418 16.44 -21.19 -18.77
CA LYS A 418 15.93 -22.04 -17.70
C LYS A 418 16.38 -21.56 -16.33
N ARG A 419 15.46 -21.55 -15.36
CA ARG A 419 15.85 -21.44 -13.95
C ARG A 419 16.60 -22.69 -13.55
N THR A 420 17.81 -22.55 -13.01
CA THR A 420 18.70 -23.65 -12.64
C THR A 420 18.70 -23.88 -11.14
N TYR A 421 19.57 -23.26 -10.39
CA TYR A 421 19.71 -23.41 -8.94
C TYR A 421 19.53 -22.09 -8.22
N MET A 422 19.24 -22.16 -6.92
CA MET A 422 19.15 -20.96 -6.08
C MET A 422 20.53 -20.33 -5.92
N VAL A 423 20.51 -19.01 -5.89
CA VAL A 423 21.64 -18.16 -5.50
C VAL A 423 21.19 -17.26 -4.36
N ARG A 424 22.13 -16.61 -3.66
CA ARG A 424 21.83 -15.74 -2.54
C ARG A 424 22.57 -14.40 -2.65
N ASP A 425 22.23 -13.50 -1.74
CA ASP A 425 22.86 -12.18 -1.61
C ASP A 425 22.77 -11.35 -2.91
N VAL A 426 21.59 -11.37 -3.54
CA VAL A 426 21.32 -10.57 -4.75
C VAL A 426 20.77 -9.22 -4.35
N ILE A 427 21.51 -8.18 -4.69
CA ILE A 427 21.05 -6.79 -4.63
C ILE A 427 21.31 -6.17 -5.99
N TYR A 428 20.28 -5.61 -6.61
CA TYR A 428 20.43 -4.83 -7.82
C TYR A 428 20.16 -3.35 -7.55
N HIS A 429 20.83 -2.50 -8.30
CA HIS A 429 20.68 -1.06 -8.17
C HIS A 429 20.54 -0.40 -9.55
N GLY A 430 19.92 0.77 -9.55
CA GLY A 430 19.70 1.52 -10.77
C GLY A 430 19.16 2.91 -10.55
N ILE A 431 19.10 3.63 -11.64
CA ILE A 431 18.39 4.89 -11.78
C ILE A 431 16.99 4.55 -12.30
N THR A 432 15.95 5.04 -11.64
CA THR A 432 14.55 4.66 -11.91
C THR A 432 14.18 4.68 -13.41
N PRO A 433 14.36 5.75 -14.19
CA PRO A 433 14.00 5.72 -15.62
C PRO A 433 14.89 4.81 -16.47
N GLU A 434 16.16 4.60 -16.11
CA GLU A 434 17.04 3.68 -16.80
C GLU A 434 16.60 2.22 -16.57
N PHE A 435 16.27 1.89 -15.33
CA PHE A 435 15.77 0.57 -14.97
C PHE A 435 14.45 0.27 -15.69
N TRP A 436 13.44 1.13 -15.57
CA TRP A 436 12.18 0.93 -16.28
C TRP A 436 12.31 1.02 -17.80
N GLY A 437 13.31 1.77 -18.28
CA GLY A 437 13.72 1.80 -19.71
C GLY A 437 14.28 0.48 -20.21
N SER A 438 14.83 -0.36 -19.34
CA SER A 438 15.35 -1.69 -19.68
C SER A 438 14.28 -2.79 -19.69
N CYS A 439 13.05 -2.50 -19.30
CA CYS A 439 11.93 -3.44 -19.38
C CYS A 439 11.59 -3.72 -20.84
N ASP A 440 11.78 -4.94 -21.31
CA ASP A 440 11.55 -5.30 -22.71
C ASP A 440 10.39 -6.27 -22.91
N ALA A 441 9.86 -6.86 -21.83
CA ALA A 441 8.69 -7.72 -21.90
C ALA A 441 7.96 -7.82 -20.55
N VAL A 442 6.64 -7.93 -20.61
CA VAL A 442 5.74 -8.17 -19.49
C VAL A 442 4.90 -9.41 -19.81
N ALA A 443 4.70 -10.27 -18.82
CA ALA A 443 3.87 -11.45 -18.99
C ALA A 443 2.39 -11.10 -19.11
N ASP A 444 1.61 -12.04 -19.63
CA ASP A 444 0.18 -11.87 -19.86
C ASP A 444 -0.65 -11.83 -18.56
N ARG A 445 -1.95 -11.61 -18.73
CA ARG A 445 -2.91 -11.45 -17.62
C ARG A 445 -3.05 -12.70 -16.75
N SER A 446 -2.75 -13.90 -17.23
CA SER A 446 -2.85 -15.14 -16.45
C SER A 446 -1.86 -15.17 -15.28
N HIS A 447 -0.75 -14.43 -15.43
CA HIS A 447 0.29 -14.26 -14.42
C HIS A 447 0.08 -13.06 -13.49
N ARG A 448 -0.98 -12.26 -13.69
CA ARG A 448 -1.23 -11.06 -12.86
C ARG A 448 -1.61 -11.46 -11.43
N ARG A 449 -0.88 -10.92 -10.45
CA ARG A 449 -1.12 -11.12 -9.03
C ARG A 449 -1.19 -9.75 -8.32
N ARG A 450 -1.85 -9.73 -7.17
CA ARG A 450 -2.06 -8.54 -6.33
C ARG A 450 -1.33 -8.69 -5.01
N TYR A 451 -0.68 -7.64 -4.54
CA TYR A 451 0.00 -7.57 -3.25
C TYR A 451 -0.28 -6.25 -2.55
N GLY A 452 -0.76 -6.32 -1.31
CA GLY A 452 -1.16 -5.16 -0.53
C GLY A 452 -0.07 -4.71 0.44
N PHE A 453 0.01 -3.40 0.63
CA PHE A 453 0.87 -2.73 1.61
C PHE A 453 -0.01 -2.06 2.66
N ILE A 454 0.25 -2.34 3.95
CA ILE A 454 -0.47 -1.76 5.09
C ILE A 454 0.41 -0.89 5.99
N THR A 455 1.72 -0.85 5.73
CA THR A 455 2.72 -0.11 6.52
C THR A 455 3.40 1.00 5.74
N CYS A 456 2.81 1.45 4.62
CA CYS A 456 3.38 2.51 3.81
C CYS A 456 3.37 3.84 4.56
N GLY A 457 4.52 4.29 5.03
CA GLY A 457 4.68 5.55 5.75
C GLY A 457 4.75 6.77 4.84
N LYS A 458 4.16 7.88 5.27
CA LYS A 458 4.25 9.19 4.63
C LYS A 458 4.03 10.30 5.65
N GLY A 459 4.45 11.49 5.37
CA GLY A 459 4.23 12.72 6.15
C GLY A 459 3.90 13.93 5.27
N GLN A 460 3.71 15.07 5.86
CA GLN A 460 3.61 15.27 7.32
C GLN A 460 2.22 15.80 7.69
N PRO A 461 1.68 15.38 8.84
CA PRO A 461 2.31 14.53 9.86
C PRO A 461 2.45 13.06 9.43
N GLY A 462 3.34 12.31 10.15
CA GLY A 462 3.61 10.89 9.86
C GLY A 462 2.36 10.03 10.06
N GLN A 463 2.01 9.25 9.05
CA GLN A 463 0.86 8.34 9.04
C GLN A 463 1.07 7.19 8.05
N SER A 464 0.37 6.08 8.27
CA SER A 464 0.41 4.91 7.39
C SER A 464 -0.72 4.95 6.35
N GLY A 465 -0.48 4.37 5.18
CA GLY A 465 -1.51 4.23 4.15
C GLY A 465 -1.54 2.83 3.58
N TRP A 466 -2.70 2.45 3.04
CA TRP A 466 -2.96 1.13 2.50
C TRP A 466 -3.26 1.21 1.01
N MET A 467 -2.59 0.36 0.26
CA MET A 467 -2.80 0.22 -1.18
C MET A 467 -2.42 -1.20 -1.62
N THR A 468 -2.91 -1.57 -2.79
CA THR A 468 -2.57 -2.85 -3.43
C THR A 468 -1.92 -2.56 -4.78
N HIS A 469 -0.82 -3.24 -5.06
CA HIS A 469 -0.21 -3.21 -6.38
C HIS A 469 -0.43 -4.52 -7.11
N ALA A 470 -0.50 -4.44 -8.43
CA ALA A 470 -0.76 -5.61 -9.26
C ALA A 470 0.21 -5.66 -10.43
N ALA A 471 0.81 -6.82 -10.67
CA ALA A 471 1.71 -7.02 -11.80
C ALA A 471 1.61 -8.45 -12.33
N SER A 472 2.01 -8.64 -13.57
CA SER A 472 2.52 -9.89 -14.11
C SER A 472 4.04 -9.89 -14.04
N HIS A 473 4.70 -11.02 -14.25
CA HIS A 473 6.16 -11.07 -14.34
C HIS A 473 6.66 -10.09 -15.41
N ALA A 474 7.82 -9.47 -15.15
CA ALA A 474 8.46 -8.59 -16.14
C ALA A 474 9.95 -8.85 -16.22
N ARG A 475 10.50 -8.63 -17.42
CA ARG A 475 11.91 -8.81 -17.72
C ARG A 475 12.60 -7.47 -17.93
N PHE A 476 13.76 -7.32 -17.29
CA PHE A 476 14.62 -6.14 -17.37
C PHE A 476 16.01 -6.55 -17.86
N ARG A 477 16.53 -5.88 -18.88
CA ARG A 477 17.79 -6.24 -19.51
C ARG A 477 18.99 -5.54 -18.89
N ASN A 478 20.07 -6.29 -18.77
CA ASN A 478 21.40 -5.75 -18.47
C ASN A 478 21.44 -4.90 -17.18
N VAL A 479 20.76 -5.34 -16.13
CA VAL A 479 20.68 -4.65 -14.84
C VAL A 479 21.94 -4.90 -14.02
N ASN A 480 22.41 -3.91 -13.29
CA ASN A 480 23.59 -4.03 -12.44
C ASN A 480 23.24 -4.71 -11.10
N VAL A 481 23.87 -5.84 -10.85
CA VAL A 481 23.81 -6.61 -9.60
C VAL A 481 25.12 -6.43 -8.86
N ILE A 482 25.07 -5.94 -7.63
CA ILE A 482 26.27 -5.64 -6.83
C ILE A 482 26.69 -6.80 -5.93
N GLY A 483 25.86 -7.85 -5.83
CA GLY A 483 26.06 -8.91 -4.84
C GLY A 483 25.83 -8.41 -3.41
N GLY A 484 25.34 -9.27 -2.52
CA GLY A 484 25.34 -8.96 -1.10
C GLY A 484 26.75 -9.16 -0.53
N GLN A 485 27.35 -8.15 0.06
CA GLN A 485 28.44 -8.41 0.99
C GLN A 485 27.82 -9.01 2.24
N ALA A 486 28.26 -10.22 2.61
CA ALA A 486 27.97 -10.74 3.93
C ALA A 486 28.59 -9.77 4.94
N GLY A 487 27.73 -8.99 5.64
CA GLY A 487 28.10 -8.22 6.81
C GLY A 487 28.30 -9.14 8.01
#